data_3c7bd0f00a92a2acadcc1e0ff75d031e
#
_entry.id   3c7bd0f00a92a2acadcc1e0ff75d031e
#
_cell.length_a   1.000
_cell.length_b   1.000
_cell.length_c   1.000
_cell.angle_alpha   90.00
_cell.angle_beta   90.00
_cell.angle_gamma   90.00
#
_symmetry.space_group_name_H-M   'P 1'
#
loop_
_entity.id
_entity.type
_entity.pdbx_description
1 polymer ?
#
loop_
_entity_poly.entity_id
_entity_poly.type
_entity_poly.pdbx_seq_one_letter_code
_entity_poly.pdbx_strand_id
1 'polypeptide(L)'
;MASWKPARRSTKPSSAAIGARSKPRWRLALSEPQTLFDRIWQAHVVAPLDGGADLLAIDRIFLHERTGAAALNALAAAGRKVADPARVFAVTDHIVDTRPGRTDQTLMPGGQAFITETRAATLAAGIRLFDVTDPDQGIVHVISPELGIVLPGATLIAPDSHTCTQGAFGALAWGIGSSEAEHAMATGTLRLKKPGTMRVTFAGVLPAMVTPKDMALALIARHGAGGGAGHAVEFAGEAVRALDMEGRMTLCNMATEFAAMTGMIAPDEKTFAWLAGRRYAPSGPQWEAALAQWRMLASDPDARFDREIGIDAGALAPMVSWGTSPEQSAPIDGCVPPDAPQRVLDYIGLASGVQLKGTAIDAAFIGSCTNSRLSDLRQAASLLQGRRIAQGLKAICVPGSSQVKREAEAEGLDRIFIEAGFEWRESGCSMCFYAGGESFAPGARVVSTTNRNFESRQGPNGNTHIASPATVAASALAGCLADPREIA
;
A
#
# COMPACT_ATOMS: atom_id res chain seq x y z
N MET A 1 2.69 54.00 40.98
CA MET A 1 2.47 55.34 40.39
C MET A 1 3.59 55.63 39.42
N ALA A 2 3.35 55.55 38.14
CA ALA A 2 4.01 56.28 37.05
C ALA A 2 3.28 55.92 35.75
N SER A 3 2.52 56.89 35.24
CA SER A 3 1.73 56.85 34.00
C SER A 3 2.61 57.02 32.78
N TRP A 4 2.45 56.16 31.80
CA TRP A 4 3.05 56.36 30.47
C TRP A 4 1.98 56.78 29.48
N LYS A 5 2.18 57.99 28.84
CA LYS A 5 1.32 58.53 27.78
C LYS A 5 2.00 58.24 26.43
N PRO A 6 1.27 57.89 25.36
CA PRO A 6 1.84 57.74 24.04
C PRO A 6 1.94 59.07 23.28
N ALA A 7 3.07 59.33 22.65
CA ALA A 7 3.29 60.47 21.74
C ALA A 7 2.87 60.12 20.31
N ARG A 8 1.91 60.88 19.80
CA ARG A 8 1.57 60.91 18.35
C ARG A 8 2.63 61.73 17.61
N ARG A 9 3.19 61.20 16.53
CA ARG A 9 3.76 61.99 15.44
C ARG A 9 3.29 61.44 14.08
N SER A 10 2.54 62.29 13.39
CA SER A 10 2.20 62.20 11.97
C SER A 10 3.36 62.71 11.14
N THR A 11 3.83 61.96 10.15
CA THR A 11 4.52 62.50 9.00
C THR A 11 4.15 61.68 7.77
N LYS A 12 3.48 62.37 6.82
CA LYS A 12 3.25 61.89 5.45
C LYS A 12 4.60 61.84 4.72
N PRO A 13 4.93 60.76 3.99
CA PRO A 13 5.99 60.84 3.00
C PRO A 13 5.45 61.35 1.64
N SER A 14 6.22 62.21 1.06
CA SER A 14 6.05 62.85 -0.24
C SER A 14 6.05 61.89 -1.40
N SER A 15 5.27 62.23 -2.43
CA SER A 15 5.31 61.65 -3.76
C SER A 15 6.63 61.93 -4.45
N ALA A 16 7.40 60.85 -4.72
CA ALA A 16 8.54 60.95 -5.64
C ALA A 16 8.61 59.69 -6.51
N ALA A 17 8.54 59.91 -7.80
CA ALA A 17 9.04 59.13 -8.92
C ALA A 17 8.66 57.65 -9.00
N ILE A 18 7.62 57.34 -9.74
CA ILE A 18 7.36 56.06 -10.36
C ILE A 18 8.38 55.87 -11.50
N GLY A 19 9.51 55.23 -11.19
CA GLY A 19 10.45 54.73 -12.18
C GLY A 19 9.82 53.61 -13.02
N ALA A 20 10.02 53.66 -14.32
CA ALA A 20 9.54 52.72 -15.33
C ALA A 20 9.76 51.26 -14.91
N ARG A 21 8.66 50.54 -14.67
CA ARG A 21 8.67 49.09 -14.53
C ARG A 21 9.10 48.49 -15.86
N SER A 22 10.29 47.92 -15.93
CA SER A 22 10.70 46.98 -16.98
C SER A 22 9.68 45.88 -17.07
N LYS A 23 9.09 45.68 -18.25
CA LYS A 23 8.18 44.56 -18.54
C LYS A 23 8.90 43.28 -18.15
N PRO A 24 8.26 42.36 -17.38
CA PRO A 24 8.85 41.06 -17.13
C PRO A 24 9.01 40.38 -18.48
N ARG A 25 10.24 40.02 -18.84
CA ARG A 25 10.53 39.16 -19.96
C ARG A 25 10.02 37.73 -19.57
N TRP A 26 8.78 37.43 -19.96
CA TRP A 26 8.31 36.06 -20.12
C TRP A 26 9.10 35.45 -21.28
N ARG A 27 10.32 35.04 -21.03
CA ARG A 27 10.89 33.97 -21.81
C ARG A 27 10.12 32.74 -21.35
N LEU A 28 9.36 32.13 -22.24
CA LEU A 28 9.04 30.71 -22.24
C LEU A 28 10.39 29.97 -22.26
N ALA A 29 11.03 29.84 -21.13
CA ALA A 29 11.94 28.74 -20.92
C ALA A 29 11.03 27.52 -21.02
N LEU A 30 11.19 26.71 -22.04
CA LEU A 30 10.65 25.36 -22.07
C LEU A 30 11.05 24.75 -20.74
N SER A 31 10.11 24.48 -19.85
CA SER A 31 10.39 23.83 -18.58
C SER A 31 11.05 22.49 -18.90
N GLU A 32 12.13 22.16 -18.20
CA GLU A 32 12.72 20.84 -18.38
C GLU A 32 11.65 19.75 -18.22
N PRO A 33 11.74 18.68 -19.03
CA PRO A 33 10.79 17.58 -18.93
C PRO A 33 10.77 17.01 -17.51
N GLN A 34 9.58 16.79 -16.98
CA GLN A 34 9.36 16.41 -15.58
C GLN A 34 8.76 15.01 -15.45
N THR A 35 9.19 14.27 -14.43
CA THR A 35 8.53 13.03 -14.02
C THR A 35 7.25 13.32 -13.23
N LEU A 36 6.36 12.34 -13.13
CA LEU A 36 5.19 12.37 -12.24
C LEU A 36 5.61 12.75 -10.80
N PHE A 37 6.69 12.14 -10.32
CA PHE A 37 7.23 12.42 -9.00
C PHE A 37 7.67 13.89 -8.85
N ASP A 38 8.42 14.42 -9.82
CA ASP A 38 8.91 15.80 -9.77
C ASP A 38 7.77 16.82 -9.73
N ARG A 39 6.72 16.60 -10.53
CA ARG A 39 5.53 17.47 -10.54
C ARG A 39 4.86 17.54 -9.18
N ILE A 40 4.64 16.36 -8.55
CA ILE A 40 4.00 16.30 -7.24
C ILE A 40 4.91 16.87 -6.17
N TRP A 41 6.20 16.52 -6.17
CA TRP A 41 7.15 17.05 -5.21
C TRP A 41 7.20 18.58 -5.24
N GLN A 42 7.40 19.17 -6.42
CA GLN A 42 7.50 20.61 -6.58
C GLN A 42 6.21 21.34 -6.18
N ALA A 43 5.05 20.77 -6.46
CA ALA A 43 3.75 21.32 -6.06
C ALA A 43 3.56 21.36 -4.53
N HIS A 44 4.29 20.52 -3.78
CA HIS A 44 4.14 20.42 -2.32
C HIS A 44 5.30 21.02 -1.52
N VAL A 45 6.36 21.50 -2.17
CA VAL A 45 7.44 22.21 -1.48
C VAL A 45 6.93 23.52 -0.90
N VAL A 46 6.89 23.62 0.44
CA VAL A 46 6.57 24.83 1.18
C VAL A 46 7.80 25.73 1.30
N ALA A 47 8.95 25.12 1.58
CA ALA A 47 10.23 25.83 1.67
C ALA A 47 11.41 24.85 1.52
N PRO A 48 12.50 25.24 0.87
CA PRO A 48 13.77 24.53 0.96
C PRO A 48 14.36 24.70 2.36
N LEU A 49 15.03 23.67 2.86
CA LEU A 49 15.67 23.64 4.17
C LEU A 49 17.18 23.34 4.04
N ASP A 50 17.92 23.62 5.11
CA ASP A 50 19.34 23.32 5.19
C ASP A 50 19.61 21.81 5.01
N GLY A 51 20.77 21.49 4.41
CA GLY A 51 21.21 20.12 4.18
C GLY A 51 20.54 19.42 3.00
N GLY A 52 19.97 20.18 2.06
CA GLY A 52 19.35 19.64 0.84
C GLY A 52 18.03 18.90 1.10
N ALA A 53 17.31 19.29 2.13
CA ALA A 53 15.96 18.81 2.42
C ALA A 53 14.94 19.87 2.04
N ASP A 54 13.70 19.43 1.80
CA ASP A 54 12.54 20.30 1.61
C ASP A 54 11.54 20.10 2.75
N LEU A 55 10.77 21.13 3.06
CA LEU A 55 9.58 21.07 3.87
C LEU A 55 8.39 20.84 2.92
N LEU A 56 7.79 19.65 2.99
CA LEU A 56 6.66 19.27 2.13
C LEU A 56 5.33 19.41 2.85
N ALA A 57 4.34 19.95 2.16
CA ALA A 57 2.94 19.92 2.58
C ALA A 57 2.39 18.49 2.50
N ILE A 58 1.54 18.12 3.47
CA ILE A 58 0.88 16.82 3.54
C ILE A 58 -0.64 17.00 3.43
N ASP A 59 -1.23 16.36 2.42
CA ASP A 59 -2.67 16.50 2.14
C ASP A 59 -3.52 15.53 2.95
N ARG A 60 -3.03 14.32 3.20
CA ARG A 60 -3.76 13.27 3.90
C ARG A 60 -2.85 12.50 4.85
N ILE A 61 -3.38 12.19 6.02
CA ILE A 61 -2.73 11.37 7.04
C ILE A 61 -3.68 10.26 7.44
N PHE A 62 -3.22 9.01 7.36
CA PHE A 62 -3.92 7.89 7.96
C PHE A 62 -3.25 7.45 9.27
N LEU A 63 -4.07 7.00 10.20
CA LEU A 63 -3.65 6.35 11.45
C LEU A 63 -4.31 4.98 11.54
N HIS A 64 -3.70 4.06 12.24
CA HIS A 64 -4.32 2.78 12.61
C HIS A 64 -4.18 2.55 14.12
N GLU A 65 -4.97 1.63 14.67
CA GLU A 65 -5.12 1.46 16.12
C GLU A 65 -3.81 1.08 16.83
N ARG A 66 -2.88 0.44 16.12
CA ARG A 66 -1.62 0.00 16.74
C ARG A 66 -0.70 1.15 17.15
N THR A 67 -0.73 2.27 16.43
CA THR A 67 0.20 3.40 16.64
C THR A 67 -0.50 4.75 16.74
N GLY A 68 -1.73 4.87 16.25
CA GLY A 68 -2.44 6.14 16.13
C GLY A 68 -2.76 6.79 17.48
N ALA A 69 -3.26 6.02 18.44
CA ALA A 69 -3.54 6.53 19.77
C ALA A 69 -2.29 7.08 20.45
N ALA A 70 -1.15 6.39 20.33
CA ALA A 70 0.10 6.83 20.90
C ALA A 70 0.56 8.18 20.33
N ALA A 71 0.47 8.37 19.02
CA ALA A 71 0.83 9.63 18.36
C ALA A 71 -0.12 10.78 18.78
N LEU A 72 -1.43 10.53 18.85
CA LEU A 72 -2.42 11.52 19.26
C LEU A 72 -2.26 11.90 20.74
N ASN A 73 -2.01 10.94 21.62
CA ASN A 73 -1.79 11.16 23.04
C ASN A 73 -0.48 11.93 23.30
N ALA A 74 0.60 11.63 22.54
CA ALA A 74 1.85 12.37 22.62
C ALA A 74 1.67 13.84 22.19
N LEU A 75 0.92 14.07 21.11
CA LEU A 75 0.55 15.40 20.64
C LEU A 75 -0.21 16.19 21.71
N ALA A 76 -1.23 15.58 22.32
CA ALA A 76 -2.04 16.18 23.39
C ALA A 76 -1.21 16.47 24.64
N ALA A 77 -0.34 15.54 25.06
CA ALA A 77 0.55 15.72 26.20
C ALA A 77 1.55 16.87 25.99
N ALA A 78 1.96 17.13 24.76
CA ALA A 78 2.77 18.29 24.38
C ALA A 78 1.96 19.62 24.34
N GLY A 79 0.68 19.60 24.69
CA GLY A 79 -0.20 20.78 24.63
C GLY A 79 -0.54 21.23 23.20
N ARG A 80 -0.35 20.36 22.22
CA ARG A 80 -0.60 20.62 20.80
C ARG A 80 -1.91 20.00 20.34
N LYS A 81 -2.42 20.46 19.22
CA LYS A 81 -3.64 19.95 18.57
C LYS A 81 -3.34 19.53 17.16
N VAL A 82 -4.18 18.66 16.60
CA VAL A 82 -4.20 18.38 15.16
C VAL A 82 -4.57 19.66 14.43
N ALA A 83 -3.73 20.08 13.49
CA ALA A 83 -3.89 21.34 12.78
C ALA A 83 -5.15 21.36 11.89
N ASP A 84 -5.43 20.26 11.22
CA ASP A 84 -6.62 20.08 10.38
C ASP A 84 -7.14 18.64 10.51
N PRO A 85 -8.11 18.38 11.42
CA PRO A 85 -8.68 17.05 11.60
C PRO A 85 -9.37 16.49 10.35
N ALA A 86 -9.82 17.33 9.42
CA ALA A 86 -10.48 16.88 8.18
C ALA A 86 -9.51 16.21 7.18
N ARG A 87 -8.20 16.38 7.37
CA ARG A 87 -7.15 15.72 6.59
C ARG A 87 -6.66 14.41 7.21
N VAL A 88 -7.09 14.11 8.45
CA VAL A 88 -6.63 12.94 9.19
C VAL A 88 -7.76 11.92 9.29
N PHE A 89 -7.44 10.69 8.98
CA PHE A 89 -8.35 9.54 9.06
C PHE A 89 -7.73 8.46 9.94
N ALA A 90 -8.55 7.69 10.61
CA ALA A 90 -8.09 6.57 11.41
C ALA A 90 -8.93 5.32 11.13
N VAL A 91 -8.34 4.15 11.33
CA VAL A 91 -8.99 2.86 11.09
C VAL A 91 -8.57 1.84 12.15
N THR A 92 -9.42 0.85 12.39
CA THR A 92 -9.11 -0.37 13.16
C THR A 92 -8.95 -1.53 12.17
N ASP A 93 -7.70 -1.93 11.86
CA ASP A 93 -7.42 -2.95 10.85
C ASP A 93 -6.32 -3.96 11.21
N HIS A 94 -5.41 -3.62 12.15
CA HIS A 94 -4.25 -4.44 12.48
C HIS A 94 -4.48 -5.40 13.65
N ILE A 95 -5.14 -4.95 14.72
CA ILE A 95 -5.34 -5.70 15.97
C ILE A 95 -6.74 -6.30 16.04
N VAL A 96 -7.69 -5.74 15.27
CA VAL A 96 -9.08 -6.23 15.22
C VAL A 96 -9.14 -7.70 14.84
N ASP A 97 -10.02 -8.47 15.52
CA ASP A 97 -10.31 -9.86 15.16
C ASP A 97 -11.04 -9.91 13.81
N THR A 98 -10.71 -10.88 12.98
CA THR A 98 -11.37 -11.11 11.70
C THR A 98 -12.30 -12.32 11.70
N ARG A 99 -12.50 -12.99 12.83
CA ARG A 99 -13.49 -14.07 12.94
C ARG A 99 -14.90 -13.52 12.89
N PRO A 100 -15.88 -14.30 12.38
CA PRO A 100 -17.29 -13.90 12.36
C PRO A 100 -17.80 -13.53 13.76
N GLY A 101 -18.60 -12.46 13.82
CA GLY A 101 -19.13 -11.95 15.08
C GLY A 101 -18.12 -11.16 15.92
N ARG A 102 -17.07 -10.62 15.31
CA ARG A 102 -16.06 -9.80 15.96
C ARG A 102 -16.64 -8.66 16.81
N THR A 103 -15.93 -8.32 17.88
CA THR A 103 -16.21 -7.20 18.78
C THR A 103 -14.90 -6.43 19.04
N ASP A 104 -14.85 -5.62 20.11
CA ASP A 104 -13.61 -5.02 20.58
C ASP A 104 -12.64 -6.05 21.20
N GLN A 105 -13.11 -7.26 21.48
CA GLN A 105 -12.26 -8.36 21.97
C GLN A 105 -11.35 -8.84 20.85
N THR A 106 -10.09 -9.08 21.16
CA THR A 106 -9.10 -9.58 20.21
C THR A 106 -8.36 -10.78 20.78
N LEU A 107 -7.70 -11.56 19.93
CA LEU A 107 -6.83 -12.67 20.38
C LEU A 107 -5.51 -12.16 20.97
N MET A 108 -5.10 -10.93 20.63
CA MET A 108 -3.89 -10.33 21.19
C MET A 108 -4.12 -9.96 22.66
N PRO A 109 -3.26 -10.41 23.59
CA PRO A 109 -3.32 -9.95 24.99
C PRO A 109 -3.22 -8.41 25.06
N GLY A 110 -4.22 -7.76 25.69
CA GLY A 110 -4.30 -6.30 25.75
C GLY A 110 -4.73 -5.63 24.44
N GLY A 111 -5.09 -6.37 23.41
CA GLY A 111 -5.46 -5.83 22.10
C GLY A 111 -6.68 -4.90 22.13
N GLN A 112 -7.65 -5.17 23.01
CA GLN A 112 -8.81 -4.32 23.21
C GLN A 112 -8.42 -2.87 23.59
N ALA A 113 -7.34 -2.69 24.34
CA ALA A 113 -6.87 -1.37 24.73
C ALA A 113 -6.49 -0.51 23.51
N PHE A 114 -5.82 -1.08 22.50
CA PHE A 114 -5.49 -0.35 21.28
C PHE A 114 -6.73 0.19 20.58
N ILE A 115 -7.80 -0.60 20.49
CA ILE A 115 -9.07 -0.20 19.87
C ILE A 115 -9.73 0.91 20.67
N THR A 116 -9.90 0.72 21.98
CA THR A 116 -10.62 1.66 22.85
C THR A 116 -9.87 2.99 23.02
N GLU A 117 -8.53 2.94 23.14
CA GLU A 117 -7.70 4.14 23.20
C GLU A 117 -7.71 4.92 21.88
N THR A 118 -7.66 4.23 20.74
CA THR A 118 -7.77 4.89 19.44
C THR A 118 -9.12 5.57 19.28
N ARG A 119 -10.21 4.91 19.68
CA ARG A 119 -11.55 5.50 19.67
C ARG A 119 -11.63 6.77 20.52
N ALA A 120 -11.09 6.73 21.75
CA ALA A 120 -11.07 7.88 22.64
C ALA A 120 -10.20 9.03 22.08
N ALA A 121 -9.00 8.73 21.60
CA ALA A 121 -8.07 9.72 21.09
C ALA A 121 -8.56 10.39 19.80
N THR A 122 -9.13 9.62 18.87
CA THR A 122 -9.69 10.16 17.62
C THR A 122 -10.92 11.02 17.86
N LEU A 123 -11.82 10.60 18.79
CA LEU A 123 -12.97 11.39 19.20
C LEU A 123 -12.54 12.73 19.80
N ALA A 124 -11.56 12.71 20.71
CA ALA A 124 -11.03 13.93 21.35
C ALA A 124 -10.36 14.87 20.33
N ALA A 125 -9.74 14.32 19.29
CA ALA A 125 -9.08 15.09 18.23
C ALA A 125 -10.02 15.52 17.10
N GLY A 126 -11.28 15.09 17.07
CA GLY A 126 -12.24 15.36 16.01
C GLY A 126 -11.94 14.66 14.69
N ILE A 127 -11.23 13.52 14.73
CA ILE A 127 -10.80 12.74 13.57
C ILE A 127 -11.83 11.67 13.22
N ARG A 128 -12.08 11.45 11.92
CA ARG A 128 -12.92 10.36 11.43
C ARG A 128 -12.21 9.02 11.67
N LEU A 129 -12.84 8.16 12.48
CA LEU A 129 -12.44 6.78 12.70
C LEU A 129 -13.38 5.83 11.94
N PHE A 130 -12.82 4.91 11.17
CA PHE A 130 -13.49 3.74 10.62
C PHE A 130 -13.30 2.59 11.62
N ASP A 131 -14.23 2.51 12.57
CA ASP A 131 -14.13 1.63 13.73
C ASP A 131 -14.59 0.20 13.41
N VAL A 132 -14.42 -0.73 14.34
CA VAL A 132 -14.67 -2.19 14.22
C VAL A 132 -15.98 -2.55 13.50
N THR A 133 -17.06 -1.83 13.79
CA THR A 133 -18.41 -2.09 13.24
C THR A 133 -18.82 -1.08 12.17
N ASP A 134 -17.91 -0.18 11.77
CA ASP A 134 -18.20 0.80 10.72
C ASP A 134 -18.39 0.08 9.38
N PRO A 135 -19.43 0.39 8.59
CA PRO A 135 -19.66 -0.23 7.28
C PRO A 135 -18.55 0.02 6.28
N ASP A 136 -17.73 1.05 6.48
CA ASP A 136 -16.56 1.36 5.66
C ASP A 136 -15.24 0.90 6.31
N GLN A 137 -15.28 0.08 7.36
CA GLN A 137 -14.08 -0.46 7.99
C GLN A 137 -13.34 -1.41 7.05
N GLY A 138 -12.01 -1.39 7.12
CA GLY A 138 -11.13 -2.27 6.37
C GLY A 138 -9.68 -1.80 6.45
N ILE A 139 -8.81 -2.48 5.74
CA ILE A 139 -7.38 -2.15 5.70
C ILE A 139 -7.19 -0.75 5.10
N VAL A 140 -6.36 0.09 5.73
CA VAL A 140 -6.05 1.47 5.29
C VAL A 140 -5.89 1.57 3.76
N HIS A 141 -5.05 0.68 3.20
CA HIS A 141 -4.67 0.72 1.78
C HIS A 141 -5.75 0.16 0.83
N VAL A 142 -6.85 -0.34 1.38
CA VAL A 142 -8.05 -0.77 0.65
C VAL A 142 -9.13 0.30 0.74
N ILE A 143 -9.47 0.77 1.96
CA ILE A 143 -10.57 1.73 2.14
C ILE A 143 -10.23 3.13 1.63
N SER A 144 -8.96 3.55 1.66
CA SER A 144 -8.57 4.87 1.15
C SER A 144 -8.92 5.06 -0.33
N PRO A 145 -8.58 4.11 -1.24
CA PRO A 145 -9.04 4.16 -2.63
C PRO A 145 -10.54 3.95 -2.80
N GLU A 146 -11.15 3.03 -2.04
CA GLU A 146 -12.59 2.76 -2.12
C GLU A 146 -13.43 3.98 -1.81
N LEU A 147 -13.00 4.78 -0.85
CA LEU A 147 -13.71 5.99 -0.43
C LEU A 147 -13.30 7.24 -1.21
N GLY A 148 -12.25 7.16 -2.04
CA GLY A 148 -11.71 8.31 -2.76
C GLY A 148 -10.96 9.30 -1.85
N ILE A 149 -10.35 8.81 -0.76
CA ILE A 149 -9.53 9.64 0.14
C ILE A 149 -8.18 9.94 -0.51
N VAL A 150 -7.57 8.95 -1.17
CA VAL A 150 -6.42 9.18 -2.04
C VAL A 150 -6.87 9.79 -3.36
N LEU A 151 -6.17 10.83 -3.81
CA LEU A 151 -6.43 11.53 -5.08
C LEU A 151 -5.13 11.67 -5.87
N PRO A 152 -5.19 11.69 -7.22
CA PRO A 152 -4.02 11.95 -8.05
C PRO A 152 -3.35 13.28 -7.69
N GLY A 153 -2.03 13.26 -7.64
CA GLY A 153 -1.23 14.45 -7.32
C GLY A 153 -1.16 14.81 -5.84
N ALA A 154 -1.90 14.12 -4.95
CA ALA A 154 -1.86 14.40 -3.53
C ALA A 154 -0.67 13.72 -2.82
N THR A 155 -0.25 14.27 -1.68
CA THR A 155 0.63 13.62 -0.72
C THR A 155 -0.19 12.87 0.34
N LEU A 156 0.17 11.63 0.63
CA LEU A 156 -0.51 10.80 1.64
C LEU A 156 0.50 10.02 2.48
N ILE A 157 0.37 10.08 3.79
CA ILE A 157 1.25 9.37 4.72
C ILE A 157 0.45 8.54 5.73
N ALA A 158 1.06 7.46 6.19
CA ALA A 158 0.54 6.65 7.29
C ALA A 158 1.70 5.96 8.03
N PRO A 159 1.57 5.63 9.33
CA PRO A 159 2.57 4.85 10.05
C PRO A 159 2.51 3.36 9.67
N ASP A 160 2.44 3.09 8.39
CA ASP A 160 2.42 1.77 7.76
C ASP A 160 3.31 1.76 6.52
N SER A 161 4.18 0.76 6.42
CA SER A 161 5.17 0.66 5.34
C SER A 161 4.55 0.50 3.94
N HIS A 162 3.33 -0.06 3.84
CA HIS A 162 2.66 -0.28 2.55
C HIS A 162 1.81 0.90 2.08
N THR A 163 1.98 2.08 2.66
CA THR A 163 1.32 3.31 2.23
C THR A 163 1.57 3.64 0.75
N CYS A 164 2.69 3.18 0.19
CA CYS A 164 3.01 3.29 -1.24
C CYS A 164 1.94 2.66 -2.17
N THR A 165 1.06 1.79 -1.67
CA THR A 165 -0.12 1.29 -2.40
C THR A 165 -0.93 2.40 -3.05
N GLN A 166 -1.05 3.54 -2.37
CA GLN A 166 -1.82 4.72 -2.82
C GLN A 166 -1.23 5.36 -4.09
N GLY A 167 0.06 5.12 -4.36
CA GLY A 167 0.71 5.61 -5.58
C GLY A 167 0.15 5.02 -6.87
N ALA A 168 -0.64 3.94 -6.79
CA ALA A 168 -1.42 3.42 -7.91
C ALA A 168 -2.40 4.44 -8.51
N PHE A 169 -2.74 5.47 -7.76
CA PHE A 169 -3.60 6.58 -8.17
C PHE A 169 -2.82 7.81 -8.64
N GLY A 170 -1.51 7.73 -8.78
CA GLY A 170 -0.67 8.89 -9.09
C GLY A 170 -0.53 9.86 -7.92
N ALA A 171 -0.61 9.36 -6.69
CA ALA A 171 -0.32 10.09 -5.46
C ALA A 171 1.12 9.85 -5.02
N LEU A 172 1.72 10.80 -4.32
CA LEU A 172 2.98 10.62 -3.61
C LEU A 172 2.68 10.12 -2.20
N ALA A 173 2.79 8.80 -2.00
CA ALA A 173 2.39 8.17 -0.76
C ALA A 173 3.51 7.30 -0.19
N TRP A 174 3.78 7.42 1.13
CA TRP A 174 4.86 6.66 1.77
C TRP A 174 4.58 6.40 3.26
N GLY A 175 5.24 5.36 3.78
CA GLY A 175 5.20 5.00 5.19
C GLY A 175 6.09 5.90 6.05
N ILE A 176 5.63 6.21 7.27
CA ILE A 176 6.32 7.07 8.23
C ILE A 176 6.37 6.42 9.62
N GLY A 177 7.20 6.96 10.51
CA GLY A 177 7.18 6.63 11.93
C GLY A 177 6.10 7.39 12.72
N SER A 178 5.80 6.94 13.93
CA SER A 178 4.80 7.58 14.80
C SER A 178 5.17 9.03 15.16
N SER A 179 6.46 9.34 15.35
CA SER A 179 6.92 10.70 15.62
C SER A 179 6.74 11.64 14.42
N GLU A 180 6.92 11.13 13.20
CA GLU A 180 6.65 11.89 11.99
C GLU A 180 5.14 12.12 11.82
N ALA A 181 4.30 11.12 12.17
CA ALA A 181 2.85 11.28 12.18
C ALA A 181 2.40 12.36 13.17
N GLU A 182 2.97 12.38 14.40
CA GLU A 182 2.73 13.44 15.39
C GLU A 182 3.08 14.82 14.81
N HIS A 183 4.28 14.97 14.22
CA HIS A 183 4.71 16.22 13.61
C HIS A 183 3.80 16.65 12.47
N ALA A 184 3.48 15.74 11.55
CA ALA A 184 2.62 16.05 10.41
C ALA A 184 1.19 16.42 10.83
N MET A 185 0.63 15.78 11.84
CA MET A 185 -0.67 16.17 12.41
C MET A 185 -0.65 17.57 13.02
N ALA A 186 0.46 17.97 13.66
CA ALA A 186 0.60 19.29 14.27
C ALA A 186 0.79 20.41 13.25
N THR A 187 1.46 20.14 12.12
CA THR A 187 1.97 21.18 11.23
C THR A 187 1.43 21.10 9.80
N GLY A 188 0.87 19.97 9.40
CA GLY A 188 0.51 19.68 8.00
C GLY A 188 1.73 19.50 7.08
N THR A 189 2.95 19.32 7.64
CA THR A 189 4.18 19.27 6.86
C THR A 189 5.16 18.20 7.36
N LEU A 190 6.09 17.79 6.49
CA LEU A 190 7.24 16.95 6.85
C LEU A 190 8.53 17.46 6.19
N ARG A 191 9.66 17.31 6.91
CA ARG A 191 11.00 17.56 6.38
C ARG A 191 11.52 16.29 5.72
N LEU A 192 11.84 16.37 4.42
CA LEU A 192 12.33 15.22 3.64
C LEU A 192 13.49 15.62 2.74
N LYS A 193 14.40 14.69 2.50
CA LYS A 193 15.33 14.76 1.37
C LYS A 193 14.66 14.17 0.15
N LYS A 194 14.74 14.88 -0.98
CA LYS A 194 14.21 14.39 -2.25
C LYS A 194 14.96 13.12 -2.66
N PRO A 195 14.28 11.97 -2.85
CA PRO A 195 14.89 10.75 -3.38
C PRO A 195 15.23 10.91 -4.86
N GLY A 196 16.04 10.00 -5.39
CA GLY A 196 16.19 9.83 -6.82
C GLY A 196 14.91 9.30 -7.46
N THR A 197 14.84 9.36 -8.78
CA THR A 197 13.73 8.85 -9.58
C THR A 197 14.12 7.56 -10.29
N MET A 198 13.22 6.56 -10.30
CA MET A 198 13.42 5.30 -11.02
C MET A 198 12.21 4.96 -11.86
N ARG A 199 12.41 4.53 -13.09
CA ARG A 199 11.36 3.97 -13.93
C ARG A 199 11.54 2.47 -14.11
N VAL A 200 10.47 1.70 -13.80
CA VAL A 200 10.40 0.27 -14.07
C VAL A 200 9.35 0.04 -15.15
N THR A 201 9.79 -0.40 -16.32
CA THR A 201 8.93 -0.60 -17.50
C THR A 201 8.69 -2.08 -17.72
N PHE A 202 7.41 -2.49 -17.65
CA PHE A 202 6.96 -3.83 -18.04
C PHE A 202 6.41 -3.77 -19.47
N ALA A 203 7.21 -4.22 -20.43
CA ALA A 203 6.85 -4.24 -21.85
C ALA A 203 6.10 -5.52 -22.23
N GLY A 204 5.20 -5.43 -23.20
CA GLY A 204 4.42 -6.58 -23.69
C GLY A 204 3.18 -6.90 -22.84
N VAL A 205 2.66 -8.12 -22.99
CA VAL A 205 1.41 -8.59 -22.39
C VAL A 205 1.70 -9.71 -21.41
N LEU A 206 1.05 -9.69 -20.24
CA LEU A 206 1.16 -10.75 -19.25
C LEU A 206 0.58 -12.07 -19.80
N PRO A 207 1.27 -13.21 -19.61
CA PRO A 207 0.70 -14.52 -19.85
C PRO A 207 -0.52 -14.82 -18.97
N ALA A 208 -1.34 -15.76 -19.36
CA ALA A 208 -2.46 -16.23 -18.55
C ALA A 208 -2.00 -16.68 -17.16
N MET A 209 -2.78 -16.40 -16.14
CA MET A 209 -2.51 -16.69 -14.73
C MET A 209 -1.28 -15.98 -14.11
N VAL A 210 -0.58 -15.13 -14.87
CA VAL A 210 0.46 -14.24 -14.33
C VAL A 210 -0.19 -12.95 -13.86
N THR A 211 0.13 -12.53 -12.64
CA THR A 211 -0.54 -11.45 -11.92
C THR A 211 0.42 -10.29 -11.61
N PRO A 212 -0.08 -9.13 -11.18
CA PRO A 212 0.78 -8.04 -10.69
C PRO A 212 1.69 -8.44 -9.52
N LYS A 213 1.29 -9.43 -8.72
CA LYS A 213 2.14 -10.01 -7.67
C LYS A 213 3.37 -10.69 -8.25
N ASP A 214 3.17 -11.44 -9.33
CA ASP A 214 4.26 -12.13 -10.01
C ASP A 214 5.21 -11.13 -10.67
N MET A 215 4.68 -10.02 -11.23
CA MET A 215 5.50 -8.90 -11.74
C MET A 215 6.42 -8.34 -10.65
N ALA A 216 5.87 -8.06 -9.47
CA ALA A 216 6.62 -7.51 -8.34
C ALA A 216 7.66 -8.50 -7.83
N LEU A 217 7.29 -9.78 -7.63
CA LEU A 217 8.21 -10.82 -7.18
C LEU A 217 9.35 -11.04 -8.18
N ALA A 218 9.06 -11.04 -9.49
CA ALA A 218 10.08 -11.15 -10.53
C ALA A 218 11.05 -9.95 -10.55
N LEU A 219 10.53 -8.72 -10.35
CA LEU A 219 11.37 -7.53 -10.21
C LEU A 219 12.31 -7.66 -9.01
N ILE A 220 11.76 -7.99 -7.84
CA ILE A 220 12.51 -8.09 -6.58
C ILE A 220 13.53 -9.23 -6.63
N ALA A 221 13.14 -10.38 -7.18
CA ALA A 221 14.06 -11.53 -7.33
C ALA A 221 15.26 -11.23 -8.25
N ARG A 222 15.05 -10.42 -9.32
CA ARG A 222 16.11 -10.06 -10.28
C ARG A 222 17.06 -8.96 -9.78
N HIS A 223 16.56 -8.03 -8.98
CA HIS A 223 17.29 -6.80 -8.60
C HIS A 223 17.57 -6.70 -7.10
N GLY A 224 17.14 -7.68 -6.30
CA GLY A 224 17.29 -7.73 -4.85
C GLY A 224 16.23 -6.88 -4.11
N ALA A 225 16.03 -7.20 -2.84
CA ALA A 225 15.12 -6.44 -1.95
C ALA A 225 15.56 -4.98 -1.72
N GLY A 226 16.83 -4.66 -1.94
CA GLY A 226 17.39 -3.29 -1.90
C GLY A 226 17.36 -2.54 -3.21
N GLY A 227 16.81 -3.11 -4.29
CA GLY A 227 16.93 -2.59 -5.64
C GLY A 227 16.38 -1.19 -5.89
N GLY A 228 15.35 -0.77 -5.13
CA GLY A 228 14.73 0.55 -5.21
C GLY A 228 15.20 1.55 -4.15
N ALA A 229 16.20 1.17 -3.31
CA ALA A 229 16.64 2.01 -2.20
C ALA A 229 17.02 3.42 -2.64
N GLY A 230 16.52 4.42 -1.91
CA GLY A 230 16.77 5.84 -2.19
C GLY A 230 16.01 6.41 -3.39
N HIS A 231 15.05 5.68 -3.97
CA HIS A 231 14.29 6.14 -5.14
C HIS A 231 12.78 6.16 -4.88
N ALA A 232 12.10 7.06 -5.59
CA ALA A 232 10.69 6.96 -5.92
C ALA A 232 10.57 6.19 -7.25
N VAL A 233 9.78 5.10 -7.27
CA VAL A 233 9.67 4.21 -8.43
C VAL A 233 8.39 4.50 -9.20
N GLU A 234 8.49 4.82 -10.49
CA GLU A 234 7.38 4.90 -11.42
C GLU A 234 7.29 3.60 -12.23
N PHE A 235 6.17 2.89 -12.07
CA PHE A 235 5.87 1.71 -12.88
C PHE A 235 5.17 2.13 -14.17
N ALA A 236 5.69 1.66 -15.30
CA ALA A 236 5.25 2.02 -16.64
C ALA A 236 5.22 0.81 -17.59
N GLY A 237 4.82 1.02 -18.82
CA GLY A 237 4.80 0.01 -19.86
C GLY A 237 3.40 -0.49 -20.19
N GLU A 238 3.31 -1.32 -21.22
CA GLU A 238 2.03 -1.82 -21.75
C GLU A 238 1.31 -2.71 -20.74
N ALA A 239 2.06 -3.61 -20.10
CA ALA A 239 1.50 -4.51 -19.09
C ALA A 239 0.91 -3.72 -17.92
N VAL A 240 1.57 -2.64 -17.44
CA VAL A 240 1.06 -1.80 -16.34
C VAL A 240 -0.20 -1.04 -16.75
N ARG A 241 -0.24 -0.49 -17.97
CA ARG A 241 -1.45 0.18 -18.49
C ARG A 241 -2.63 -0.77 -18.64
N ALA A 242 -2.36 -2.04 -18.96
CA ALA A 242 -3.39 -3.06 -19.09
C ALA A 242 -4.05 -3.43 -17.75
N LEU A 243 -3.33 -3.33 -16.62
CA LEU A 243 -3.85 -3.65 -15.29
C LEU A 243 -5.13 -2.83 -14.97
N ASP A 244 -6.02 -3.47 -14.23
CA ASP A 244 -7.08 -2.77 -13.49
C ASP A 244 -6.49 -2.00 -12.28
N MET A 245 -7.33 -1.24 -11.57
CA MET A 245 -6.85 -0.44 -10.44
C MET A 245 -6.37 -1.32 -9.28
N GLU A 246 -7.00 -2.46 -9.04
CA GLU A 246 -6.62 -3.38 -7.96
C GLU A 246 -5.27 -4.04 -8.23
N GLY A 247 -4.99 -4.39 -9.48
CA GLY A 247 -3.69 -4.87 -9.92
C GLY A 247 -2.59 -3.80 -9.81
N ARG A 248 -2.90 -2.54 -10.15
CA ARG A 248 -1.97 -1.40 -9.94
C ARG A 248 -1.64 -1.20 -8.46
N MET A 249 -2.66 -1.33 -7.58
CA MET A 249 -2.46 -1.27 -6.14
C MET A 249 -1.54 -2.39 -5.65
N THR A 250 -1.68 -3.60 -6.15
CA THR A 250 -0.79 -4.72 -5.83
C THR A 250 0.66 -4.43 -6.20
N LEU A 251 0.89 -3.91 -7.41
CA LEU A 251 2.23 -3.59 -7.88
C LEU A 251 2.88 -2.46 -7.04
N CYS A 252 2.15 -1.37 -6.79
CA CYS A 252 2.62 -0.27 -5.94
C CYS A 252 2.81 -0.70 -4.47
N ASN A 253 1.96 -1.59 -3.93
CA ASN A 253 2.10 -2.14 -2.58
C ASN A 253 3.46 -2.81 -2.39
N MET A 254 3.90 -3.58 -3.37
CA MET A 254 5.17 -4.31 -3.30
C MET A 254 6.41 -3.44 -3.51
N ALA A 255 6.27 -2.15 -3.81
CA ALA A 255 7.41 -1.25 -3.98
C ALA A 255 8.23 -1.08 -2.69
N THR A 256 7.58 -1.16 -1.51
CA THR A 256 8.31 -1.13 -0.23
C THR A 256 9.17 -2.38 -0.02
N GLU A 257 8.79 -3.52 -0.58
CA GLU A 257 9.61 -4.75 -0.54
C GLU A 257 10.79 -4.72 -1.51
N PHE A 258 10.78 -3.77 -2.42
CA PHE A 258 11.92 -3.38 -3.27
C PHE A 258 12.78 -2.28 -2.62
N ALA A 259 12.49 -1.89 -1.37
CA ALA A 259 13.06 -0.79 -0.62
C ALA A 259 12.85 0.61 -1.26
N ALA A 260 11.91 0.78 -2.17
CA ALA A 260 11.56 2.08 -2.70
C ALA A 260 10.86 2.95 -1.64
N MET A 261 11.06 4.27 -1.69
CA MET A 261 10.30 5.21 -0.87
C MET A 261 8.80 5.12 -1.17
N THR A 262 8.48 5.00 -2.46
CA THR A 262 7.11 4.87 -2.97
C THR A 262 7.11 4.16 -4.31
N GLY A 263 5.97 3.53 -4.67
CA GLY A 263 5.67 3.07 -6.02
C GLY A 263 4.55 3.92 -6.59
N MET A 264 4.67 4.37 -7.82
CA MET A 264 3.71 5.28 -8.46
C MET A 264 3.33 4.77 -9.86
N ILE A 265 2.10 5.03 -10.26
CA ILE A 265 1.62 4.84 -11.63
C ILE A 265 0.92 6.11 -12.07
N ALA A 266 1.24 6.61 -13.26
CA ALA A 266 0.60 7.80 -13.80
C ALA A 266 -0.93 7.59 -13.89
N PRO A 267 -1.75 8.53 -13.37
CA PRO A 267 -3.20 8.41 -13.41
C PRO A 267 -3.69 8.49 -14.87
N ASP A 268 -4.69 7.67 -15.18
CA ASP A 268 -5.33 7.61 -16.48
C ASP A 268 -6.86 7.47 -16.35
N GLU A 269 -7.55 7.23 -17.46
CA GLU A 269 -9.01 7.12 -17.47
C GLU A 269 -9.55 5.99 -16.56
N LYS A 270 -8.78 4.91 -16.31
CA LYS A 270 -9.15 3.89 -15.33
C LYS A 270 -9.14 4.45 -13.90
N THR A 271 -8.12 5.25 -13.59
CA THR A 271 -8.01 5.95 -12.30
C THR A 271 -9.17 6.91 -12.09
N PHE A 272 -9.51 7.69 -13.13
CA PHE A 272 -10.60 8.65 -13.05
C PHE A 272 -11.96 7.96 -12.93
N ALA A 273 -12.20 6.91 -13.69
CA ALA A 273 -13.41 6.10 -13.59
C ALA A 273 -13.58 5.46 -12.19
N TRP A 274 -12.48 5.01 -11.58
CA TRP A 274 -12.51 4.48 -10.21
C TRP A 274 -12.94 5.52 -9.19
N LEU A 275 -12.42 6.75 -9.29
CA LEU A 275 -12.66 7.83 -8.33
C LEU A 275 -14.00 8.53 -8.51
N ALA A 276 -14.61 8.43 -9.68
CA ALA A 276 -15.87 9.11 -9.98
C ALA A 276 -16.98 8.72 -9.00
N GLY A 277 -17.56 9.73 -8.34
CA GLY A 277 -18.66 9.55 -7.39
C GLY A 277 -18.27 8.96 -6.02
N ARG A 278 -16.98 8.74 -5.75
CA ARG A 278 -16.53 8.30 -4.42
C ARG A 278 -16.73 9.42 -3.38
N ARG A 279 -17.01 9.02 -2.13
CA ARG A 279 -17.42 9.93 -1.04
C ARG A 279 -16.49 11.12 -0.82
N TYR A 280 -15.19 10.91 -0.85
CA TYR A 280 -14.17 11.96 -0.61
C TYR A 280 -13.53 12.48 -1.88
N ALA A 281 -13.95 12.00 -3.06
CA ALA A 281 -13.54 12.56 -4.33
C ALA A 281 -14.27 13.88 -4.63
N PRO A 282 -13.67 14.79 -5.40
CA PRO A 282 -14.36 15.99 -5.86
C PRO A 282 -15.63 15.67 -6.62
N SER A 283 -16.59 16.61 -6.65
CA SER A 283 -17.84 16.44 -7.39
C SER A 283 -18.22 17.74 -8.14
N GLY A 284 -19.10 17.63 -9.14
CA GLY A 284 -19.57 18.77 -9.92
C GLY A 284 -18.42 19.57 -10.57
N PRO A 285 -18.43 20.89 -10.53
CA PRO A 285 -17.38 21.73 -11.15
C PRO A 285 -15.97 21.45 -10.60
N GLN A 286 -15.86 21.02 -9.33
CA GLN A 286 -14.56 20.66 -8.74
C GLN A 286 -13.99 19.37 -9.35
N TRP A 287 -14.83 18.43 -9.75
CA TRP A 287 -14.42 17.24 -10.45
C TRP A 287 -13.79 17.55 -11.81
N GLU A 288 -14.43 18.41 -12.60
CA GLU A 288 -13.91 18.82 -13.92
C GLU A 288 -12.56 19.54 -13.80
N ALA A 289 -12.45 20.42 -12.82
CA ALA A 289 -11.18 21.09 -12.52
C ALA A 289 -10.08 20.11 -12.09
N ALA A 290 -10.42 19.13 -11.27
CA ALA A 290 -9.49 18.09 -10.83
C ALA A 290 -9.05 17.20 -12.01
N LEU A 291 -9.96 16.75 -12.87
CA LEU A 291 -9.64 15.98 -14.06
C LEU A 291 -8.66 16.72 -14.99
N ALA A 292 -8.87 18.02 -15.20
CA ALA A 292 -7.97 18.83 -16.01
C ALA A 292 -6.54 18.87 -15.44
N GLN A 293 -6.40 18.91 -14.11
CA GLN A 293 -5.11 18.87 -13.43
C GLN A 293 -4.50 17.46 -13.44
N TRP A 294 -5.29 16.43 -13.15
CA TRP A 294 -4.82 15.04 -13.07
C TRP A 294 -4.27 14.51 -14.40
N ARG A 295 -4.86 14.94 -15.52
CA ARG A 295 -4.36 14.59 -16.87
C ARG A 295 -2.98 15.16 -17.19
N MET A 296 -2.54 16.19 -16.46
CA MET A 296 -1.22 16.79 -16.63
C MET A 296 -0.13 16.18 -15.73
N LEU A 297 -0.48 15.18 -14.89
CA LEU A 297 0.46 14.62 -13.93
C LEU A 297 1.43 13.60 -14.55
N ALA A 298 1.06 12.95 -15.64
CA ALA A 298 1.92 11.94 -16.28
C ALA A 298 3.30 12.52 -16.59
N SER A 299 4.33 11.69 -16.46
CA SER A 299 5.69 12.03 -16.84
C SER A 299 5.76 12.43 -18.31
N ASP A 300 6.53 13.46 -18.61
CA ASP A 300 6.78 13.86 -20.00
C ASP A 300 7.47 12.72 -20.78
N PRO A 301 7.23 12.59 -22.08
CA PRO A 301 7.81 11.50 -22.87
C PRO A 301 9.33 11.45 -22.84
N ASP A 302 9.98 12.59 -22.70
CA ASP A 302 11.42 12.81 -22.65
C ASP A 302 11.93 13.10 -21.21
N ALA A 303 11.09 12.86 -20.19
CA ALA A 303 11.50 12.95 -18.79
C ALA A 303 12.65 11.97 -18.50
N ARG A 304 13.65 12.47 -17.76
CA ARG A 304 14.82 11.68 -17.37
C ARG A 304 14.63 11.10 -15.99
N PHE A 305 14.98 9.83 -15.83
CA PHE A 305 15.04 9.14 -14.57
C PHE A 305 16.49 8.86 -14.20
N ASP A 306 16.82 8.90 -12.91
CA ASP A 306 18.16 8.57 -12.43
C ASP A 306 18.51 7.11 -12.68
N ARG A 307 17.49 6.23 -12.72
CA ARG A 307 17.63 4.81 -13.03
C ARG A 307 16.43 4.28 -13.82
N GLU A 308 16.71 3.38 -14.76
CA GLU A 308 15.66 2.69 -15.53
C GLU A 308 15.87 1.17 -15.52
N ILE A 309 14.77 0.43 -15.42
CA ILE A 309 14.74 -1.04 -15.49
C ILE A 309 13.67 -1.44 -16.51
N GLY A 310 14.04 -2.31 -17.45
CA GLY A 310 13.14 -2.93 -18.40
C GLY A 310 12.90 -4.40 -18.08
N ILE A 311 11.64 -4.83 -18.11
CA ILE A 311 11.22 -6.22 -17.91
C ILE A 311 10.29 -6.61 -19.05
N ASP A 312 10.56 -7.74 -19.71
CA ASP A 312 9.64 -8.37 -20.65
C ASP A 312 8.53 -9.07 -19.85
N ALA A 313 7.33 -8.50 -19.89
CA ALA A 313 6.17 -9.05 -19.21
C ALA A 313 5.71 -10.38 -19.81
N GLY A 314 5.94 -10.58 -21.11
CA GLY A 314 5.59 -11.83 -21.82
C GLY A 314 6.43 -13.03 -21.39
N ALA A 315 7.61 -12.80 -20.81
CA ALA A 315 8.49 -13.85 -20.30
C ALA A 315 8.25 -14.20 -18.82
N LEU A 316 7.26 -13.58 -18.16
CA LEU A 316 6.97 -13.84 -16.75
C LEU A 316 6.14 -15.13 -16.59
N ALA A 317 6.31 -15.77 -15.45
CA ALA A 317 5.55 -16.93 -14.98
C ALA A 317 4.98 -16.67 -13.60
N PRO A 318 4.00 -17.45 -13.11
CA PRO A 318 3.60 -17.43 -11.73
C PRO A 318 4.78 -17.64 -10.80
N MET A 319 4.94 -16.78 -9.79
CA MET A 319 6.09 -16.75 -8.89
C MET A 319 5.72 -17.26 -7.51
N VAL A 320 6.70 -17.85 -6.82
CA VAL A 320 6.58 -18.24 -5.41
C VAL A 320 7.90 -17.97 -4.69
N SER A 321 7.83 -17.49 -3.44
CA SER A 321 9.04 -17.36 -2.63
C SER A 321 9.47 -18.73 -2.06
N TRP A 322 10.78 -18.98 -2.09
CA TRP A 322 11.40 -20.22 -1.58
C TRP A 322 12.18 -20.00 -0.28
N GLY A 323 12.28 -18.80 0.19
CA GLY A 323 13.07 -18.42 1.36
C GLY A 323 12.31 -17.50 2.32
N THR A 324 13.05 -16.64 3.02
CA THR A 324 12.55 -15.74 4.09
C THR A 324 12.51 -14.26 3.68
N SER A 325 12.68 -13.96 2.40
CA SER A 325 12.62 -12.63 1.81
C SER A 325 11.92 -12.70 0.43
N PRO A 326 11.18 -11.67 0.00
CA PRO A 326 10.60 -11.61 -1.35
C PRO A 326 11.61 -11.73 -2.49
N GLU A 327 12.88 -11.34 -2.30
CA GLU A 327 13.94 -11.52 -3.29
C GLU A 327 14.28 -13.00 -3.53
N GLN A 328 13.98 -13.84 -2.54
CA GLN A 328 14.13 -15.28 -2.62
C GLN A 328 12.88 -15.92 -3.24
N SER A 329 12.57 -15.50 -4.46
CA SER A 329 11.45 -16.00 -5.26
C SER A 329 11.94 -16.54 -6.59
N ALA A 330 11.20 -17.51 -7.12
CA ALA A 330 11.44 -18.10 -8.43
C ALA A 330 10.11 -18.45 -9.12
N PRO A 331 10.10 -18.71 -10.43
CA PRO A 331 8.94 -19.30 -11.10
C PRO A 331 8.48 -20.57 -10.38
N ILE A 332 7.17 -20.81 -10.34
CA ILE A 332 6.57 -21.95 -9.63
C ILE A 332 7.09 -23.31 -10.15
N ASP A 333 7.43 -23.38 -11.42
CA ASP A 333 8.03 -24.53 -12.10
C ASP A 333 9.57 -24.56 -12.00
N GLY A 334 10.16 -23.62 -11.26
CA GLY A 334 11.59 -23.52 -11.00
C GLY A 334 12.04 -24.35 -9.79
N CYS A 335 13.33 -24.21 -9.48
CA CYS A 335 13.97 -24.87 -8.35
C CYS A 335 14.55 -23.85 -7.37
N VAL A 336 14.78 -24.27 -6.13
CA VAL A 336 15.60 -23.53 -5.17
C VAL A 336 17.01 -23.36 -5.76
N PRO A 337 17.56 -22.12 -5.82
CA PRO A 337 18.89 -21.88 -6.38
C PRO A 337 19.98 -22.75 -5.74
N PRO A 338 20.99 -23.22 -6.50
CA PRO A 338 22.06 -24.08 -5.98
C PRO A 338 22.98 -23.34 -4.98
N ASP A 339 23.05 -22.04 -5.07
CA ASP A 339 23.83 -21.12 -4.22
C ASP A 339 23.00 -20.49 -3.09
N ALA A 340 21.80 -21.02 -2.82
CA ALA A 340 20.93 -20.53 -1.75
C ALA A 340 21.63 -20.62 -0.38
N PRO A 341 21.53 -19.55 0.47
CA PRO A 341 22.18 -19.55 1.79
C PRO A 341 21.69 -20.69 2.68
N GLN A 342 22.61 -21.49 3.24
CA GLN A 342 22.29 -22.66 4.06
C GLN A 342 21.37 -22.31 5.23
N ARG A 343 21.59 -21.20 5.92
CA ARG A 343 20.71 -20.74 7.02
C ARG A 343 19.24 -20.60 6.58
N VAL A 344 19.00 -20.10 5.37
CA VAL A 344 17.64 -19.92 4.82
C VAL A 344 17.05 -21.29 4.52
N LEU A 345 17.84 -22.19 3.92
CA LEU A 345 17.42 -23.56 3.60
C LEU A 345 17.05 -24.34 4.86
N ASP A 346 17.88 -24.24 5.91
CA ASP A 346 17.62 -24.88 7.21
C ASP A 346 16.32 -24.37 7.84
N TYR A 347 16.08 -23.05 7.77
CA TYR A 347 14.83 -22.46 8.30
C TYR A 347 13.61 -22.88 7.50
N ILE A 348 13.64 -22.73 6.17
CA ILE A 348 12.48 -23.01 5.30
C ILE A 348 12.26 -24.53 5.11
N GLY A 349 13.22 -25.37 5.50
CA GLY A 349 13.16 -26.81 5.36
C GLY A 349 13.12 -27.28 3.91
N LEU A 350 13.90 -26.63 3.03
CA LEU A 350 14.08 -27.03 1.63
C LEU A 350 15.55 -27.31 1.34
N ALA A 351 15.82 -28.18 0.38
CA ALA A 351 17.17 -28.43 -0.09
C ALA A 351 17.48 -27.58 -1.35
N SER A 352 18.75 -27.25 -1.53
CA SER A 352 19.26 -26.67 -2.77
C SER A 352 18.92 -27.54 -3.97
N GLY A 353 18.49 -26.92 -5.08
CA GLY A 353 18.12 -27.61 -6.33
C GLY A 353 16.77 -28.33 -6.29
N VAL A 354 16.07 -28.35 -5.15
CA VAL A 354 14.74 -28.98 -5.09
C VAL A 354 13.72 -28.19 -5.90
N GLN A 355 12.85 -28.89 -6.62
CA GLN A 355 11.76 -28.28 -7.35
C GLN A 355 10.72 -27.70 -6.40
N LEU A 356 10.26 -26.45 -6.66
CA LEU A 356 9.31 -25.78 -5.80
C LEU A 356 7.91 -26.38 -5.91
N LYS A 357 7.45 -26.61 -7.15
CA LYS A 357 6.19 -27.30 -7.40
C LYS A 357 6.19 -28.68 -6.77
N GLY A 358 5.10 -29.03 -6.05
CA GLY A 358 5.00 -30.30 -5.32
C GLY A 358 5.45 -30.22 -3.86
N THR A 359 6.03 -29.09 -3.40
CA THR A 359 6.36 -28.89 -1.99
C THR A 359 5.06 -28.89 -1.16
N ALA A 360 4.91 -29.85 -0.23
CA ALA A 360 3.72 -29.98 0.62
C ALA A 360 3.50 -28.72 1.48
N ILE A 361 2.23 -28.35 1.70
CA ILE A 361 1.83 -27.22 2.53
C ILE A 361 0.82 -27.66 3.60
N ASP A 362 0.81 -26.96 4.74
CA ASP A 362 -0.09 -27.20 5.86
C ASP A 362 -1.24 -26.20 5.89
N ALA A 363 -1.04 -25.00 5.29
CA ALA A 363 -2.04 -23.96 5.31
C ALA A 363 -1.98 -23.05 4.06
N ALA A 364 -3.11 -22.38 3.78
CA ALA A 364 -3.26 -21.39 2.74
C ALA A 364 -3.92 -20.13 3.28
N PHE A 365 -3.42 -18.97 2.88
CA PHE A 365 -3.97 -17.67 3.29
C PHE A 365 -4.18 -16.75 2.10
N ILE A 366 -5.41 -16.27 1.92
CA ILE A 366 -5.76 -15.20 0.98
C ILE A 366 -6.22 -14.00 1.80
N GLY A 367 -5.48 -12.91 1.73
CA GLY A 367 -5.71 -11.72 2.56
C GLY A 367 -4.58 -10.70 2.41
N SER A 368 -4.48 -9.76 3.36
CA SER A 368 -3.49 -8.68 3.37
C SER A 368 -3.84 -7.51 2.44
N CYS A 369 -3.27 -6.34 2.72
CA CYS A 369 -3.41 -5.16 1.86
C CYS A 369 -2.90 -5.36 0.43
N THR A 370 -2.10 -6.38 0.18
CA THR A 370 -1.57 -6.68 -1.15
C THR A 370 -2.61 -7.34 -2.04
N ASN A 371 -3.27 -8.39 -1.55
CA ASN A 371 -4.23 -9.20 -2.35
C ASN A 371 -5.42 -9.68 -1.49
N SER A 372 -6.37 -8.80 -1.31
CA SER A 372 -7.64 -9.08 -0.62
C SER A 372 -8.81 -8.28 -1.20
N ARG A 373 -8.61 -7.76 -2.42
CA ARG A 373 -9.60 -6.97 -3.15
C ARG A 373 -10.52 -7.87 -3.96
N LEU A 374 -11.57 -7.30 -4.53
CA LEU A 374 -12.61 -8.07 -5.19
C LEU A 374 -12.08 -8.86 -6.40
N SER A 375 -11.18 -8.29 -7.21
CA SER A 375 -10.56 -9.00 -8.34
C SER A 375 -9.68 -10.17 -7.90
N ASP A 376 -8.96 -10.02 -6.78
CA ASP A 376 -8.17 -11.09 -6.17
C ASP A 376 -9.05 -12.28 -5.75
N LEU A 377 -10.18 -11.97 -5.09
CA LEU A 377 -11.15 -12.96 -4.65
C LEU A 377 -11.84 -13.68 -5.82
N ARG A 378 -12.23 -12.93 -6.87
CA ARG A 378 -12.79 -13.50 -8.10
C ARG A 378 -11.81 -14.44 -8.78
N GLN A 379 -10.53 -14.04 -8.86
CA GLN A 379 -9.47 -14.88 -9.46
C GLN A 379 -9.28 -16.19 -8.70
N ALA A 380 -9.18 -16.14 -7.38
CA ALA A 380 -9.07 -17.34 -6.56
C ALA A 380 -10.34 -18.21 -6.65
N ALA A 381 -11.52 -17.61 -6.55
CA ALA A 381 -12.82 -18.30 -6.63
C ALA A 381 -13.00 -19.03 -7.96
N SER A 382 -12.52 -18.48 -9.08
CA SER A 382 -12.62 -19.13 -10.40
C SER A 382 -11.93 -20.50 -10.45
N LEU A 383 -10.84 -20.65 -9.68
CA LEU A 383 -10.13 -21.95 -9.57
C LEU A 383 -10.80 -22.88 -8.53
N LEU A 384 -11.41 -22.33 -7.49
CA LEU A 384 -12.01 -23.08 -6.39
C LEU A 384 -13.41 -23.62 -6.71
N GLN A 385 -14.11 -23.01 -7.65
CA GLN A 385 -15.52 -23.31 -7.94
C GLN A 385 -15.75 -24.79 -8.23
N GLY A 386 -16.63 -25.43 -7.47
CA GLY A 386 -16.97 -26.84 -7.60
C GLY A 386 -15.88 -27.82 -7.16
N ARG A 387 -14.80 -27.34 -6.54
CA ARG A 387 -13.66 -28.12 -6.09
C ARG A 387 -13.48 -28.00 -4.58
N ARG A 388 -12.72 -28.90 -3.97
CA ARG A 388 -12.38 -28.87 -2.54
C ARG A 388 -10.86 -28.83 -2.36
N ILE A 389 -10.41 -28.07 -1.34
CA ILE A 389 -9.02 -28.06 -0.92
C ILE A 389 -8.58 -29.41 -0.40
N ALA A 390 -7.28 -29.64 -0.39
CA ALA A 390 -6.68 -30.89 0.11
C ALA A 390 -7.12 -31.17 1.56
N GLN A 391 -7.36 -32.44 1.87
CA GLN A 391 -7.79 -32.85 3.20
C GLN A 391 -6.75 -32.50 4.26
N GLY A 392 -7.19 -31.91 5.38
CA GLY A 392 -6.32 -31.54 6.51
C GLY A 392 -5.65 -30.17 6.37
N LEU A 393 -5.79 -29.49 5.22
CA LEU A 393 -5.26 -28.16 5.02
C LEU A 393 -6.11 -27.11 5.77
N LYS A 394 -5.46 -26.20 6.51
CA LYS A 394 -6.13 -25.00 7.05
C LYS A 394 -6.09 -23.87 6.03
N ALA A 395 -7.25 -23.45 5.54
CA ALA A 395 -7.34 -22.35 4.56
C ALA A 395 -8.19 -21.20 5.08
N ILE A 396 -7.70 -19.96 4.95
CA ILE A 396 -8.36 -18.74 5.44
C ILE A 396 -8.43 -17.73 4.31
N CYS A 397 -9.60 -17.11 4.13
CA CYS A 397 -9.83 -15.99 3.22
C CYS A 397 -10.36 -14.79 4.01
N VAL A 398 -9.66 -13.63 3.87
CA VAL A 398 -9.97 -12.40 4.58
C VAL A 398 -10.16 -11.28 3.55
N PRO A 399 -11.38 -10.77 3.33
CA PRO A 399 -11.62 -9.59 2.51
C PRO A 399 -10.90 -8.36 3.05
N GLY A 400 -10.44 -7.47 2.15
CA GLY A 400 -9.64 -6.30 2.52
C GLY A 400 -10.44 -5.19 3.20
N SER A 401 -11.74 -5.13 2.96
CA SER A 401 -12.67 -4.18 3.58
C SER A 401 -14.05 -4.79 3.75
N SER A 402 -14.85 -4.14 4.59
CA SER A 402 -16.28 -4.50 4.74
C SER A 402 -17.05 -4.27 3.45
N GLN A 403 -16.64 -3.35 2.58
CA GLN A 403 -17.21 -3.17 1.25
C GLN A 403 -16.88 -4.34 0.34
N VAL A 404 -15.59 -4.71 0.22
CA VAL A 404 -15.16 -5.90 -0.55
C VAL A 404 -15.91 -7.15 -0.08
N LYS A 405 -16.07 -7.33 1.23
CA LYS A 405 -16.81 -8.46 1.79
C LYS A 405 -18.25 -8.49 1.28
N ARG A 406 -18.96 -7.36 1.41
CA ARG A 406 -20.36 -7.25 0.94
C ARG A 406 -20.49 -7.49 -0.57
N GLU A 407 -19.59 -6.95 -1.38
CA GLU A 407 -19.59 -7.13 -2.83
C GLU A 407 -19.30 -8.59 -3.21
N ALA A 408 -18.31 -9.22 -2.55
CA ALA A 408 -17.99 -10.64 -2.74
C ALA A 408 -19.16 -11.56 -2.36
N GLU A 409 -19.85 -11.28 -1.24
CA GLU A 409 -21.04 -12.02 -0.80
C GLU A 409 -22.24 -11.82 -1.75
N ALA A 410 -22.41 -10.60 -2.29
CA ALA A 410 -23.45 -10.34 -3.29
C ALA A 410 -23.21 -11.12 -4.61
N GLU A 411 -21.97 -11.40 -4.95
CA GLU A 411 -21.57 -12.23 -6.09
C GLU A 411 -21.56 -13.74 -5.75
N GLY A 412 -21.74 -14.12 -4.47
CA GLY A 412 -21.69 -15.51 -4.03
C GLY A 412 -20.30 -16.10 -3.92
N LEU A 413 -19.25 -15.26 -3.93
CA LEU A 413 -17.87 -15.73 -3.80
C LEU A 413 -17.62 -16.39 -2.44
N ASP A 414 -18.21 -15.87 -1.37
CA ASP A 414 -18.17 -16.44 -0.03
C ASP A 414 -18.56 -17.92 -0.01
N ARG A 415 -19.63 -18.27 -0.73
CA ARG A 415 -20.12 -19.66 -0.84
C ARG A 415 -19.10 -20.54 -1.55
N ILE A 416 -18.47 -20.04 -2.63
CA ILE A 416 -17.42 -20.78 -3.33
C ILE A 416 -16.25 -21.09 -2.40
N PHE A 417 -15.76 -20.09 -1.63
CA PHE A 417 -14.69 -20.27 -0.66
C PHE A 417 -15.06 -21.27 0.45
N ILE A 418 -16.26 -21.13 1.04
CA ILE A 418 -16.76 -21.99 2.12
C ILE A 418 -16.94 -23.43 1.61
N GLU A 419 -17.55 -23.63 0.46
CA GLU A 419 -17.74 -24.95 -0.16
C GLU A 419 -16.42 -25.61 -0.53
N ALA A 420 -15.43 -24.82 -0.95
CA ALA A 420 -14.08 -25.29 -1.19
C ALA A 420 -13.35 -25.70 0.11
N GLY A 421 -13.74 -25.17 1.27
CA GLY A 421 -13.16 -25.49 2.58
C GLY A 421 -12.34 -24.36 3.20
N PHE A 422 -12.41 -23.13 2.68
CA PHE A 422 -11.83 -21.94 3.31
C PHE A 422 -12.70 -21.42 4.45
N GLU A 423 -12.07 -20.92 5.49
CA GLU A 423 -12.74 -20.06 6.48
C GLU A 423 -12.96 -18.67 5.86
N TRP A 424 -14.21 -18.25 5.74
CA TRP A 424 -14.57 -16.90 5.29
C TRP A 424 -14.64 -15.96 6.49
N ARG A 425 -13.89 -14.86 6.44
CA ARG A 425 -13.63 -14.00 7.60
C ARG A 425 -14.20 -12.59 7.44
N GLU A 426 -14.18 -11.82 8.53
CA GLU A 426 -14.39 -10.36 8.52
C GLU A 426 -13.16 -9.65 7.99
N SER A 427 -13.32 -8.38 7.54
CA SER A 427 -12.24 -7.56 6.97
C SER A 427 -11.18 -7.14 8.00
N GLY A 428 -9.90 -7.12 7.59
CA GLY A 428 -8.77 -6.70 8.41
C GLY A 428 -7.45 -7.33 7.97
N CYS A 429 -6.38 -7.03 8.68
CA CYS A 429 -5.05 -7.56 8.37
C CYS A 429 -4.89 -9.04 8.71
N SER A 430 -5.59 -9.54 9.76
CA SER A 430 -5.61 -10.95 10.16
C SER A 430 -4.21 -11.58 10.18
N MET A 431 -4.07 -12.69 9.46
CA MET A 431 -2.84 -13.47 9.34
C MET A 431 -1.77 -12.85 8.41
N CYS A 432 -1.93 -11.57 7.98
CA CYS A 432 -0.84 -10.87 7.27
C CYS A 432 0.47 -10.90 8.08
N PHE A 433 0.34 -10.74 9.39
CA PHE A 433 1.35 -11.13 10.38
C PHE A 433 0.62 -11.36 11.70
N TYR A 434 1.17 -12.14 12.62
CA TYR A 434 0.38 -12.55 13.79
C TYR A 434 0.32 -11.52 14.94
N ALA A 435 0.38 -10.22 14.64
CA ALA A 435 0.23 -9.15 15.64
C ALA A 435 -1.14 -9.12 16.30
N GLY A 436 -2.19 -9.58 15.60
CA GLY A 436 -3.53 -9.72 16.15
C GLY A 436 -3.70 -10.88 17.13
N GLY A 437 -2.65 -11.69 17.38
CA GLY A 437 -2.65 -12.81 18.30
C GLY A 437 -3.09 -14.15 17.68
N GLU A 438 -3.57 -14.16 16.44
CA GLU A 438 -3.85 -15.39 15.69
C GLU A 438 -2.58 -15.87 14.95
N SER A 439 -2.31 -17.19 14.94
CA SER A 439 -1.19 -17.78 14.23
C SER A 439 -1.58 -19.11 13.61
N PHE A 440 -0.85 -19.52 12.57
CA PHE A 440 -0.84 -20.93 12.16
C PHE A 440 -0.07 -21.79 13.18
N ALA A 441 -0.19 -23.09 13.07
CA ALA A 441 0.52 -24.02 13.95
C ALA A 441 2.04 -23.75 13.89
N PRO A 442 2.78 -23.95 15.00
CA PRO A 442 4.23 -23.84 15.01
C PRO A 442 4.88 -24.73 13.94
N GLY A 443 5.77 -24.16 13.14
CA GLY A 443 6.45 -24.86 12.05
C GLY A 443 5.61 -25.09 10.79
N ALA A 444 4.36 -24.63 10.73
CA ALA A 444 3.50 -24.81 9.56
C ALA A 444 4.08 -24.14 8.30
N ARG A 445 4.00 -24.85 7.19
CA ARG A 445 4.31 -24.34 5.85
C ARG A 445 3.06 -23.73 5.22
N VAL A 446 3.10 -22.43 4.97
CA VAL A 446 1.96 -21.66 4.52
C VAL A 446 2.22 -21.09 3.13
N VAL A 447 1.29 -21.29 2.19
CA VAL A 447 1.25 -20.49 0.95
C VAL A 447 0.33 -19.29 1.16
N SER A 448 0.78 -18.09 0.82
CA SER A 448 0.14 -16.86 1.29
C SER A 448 0.19 -15.70 0.30
N THR A 449 -0.89 -14.92 0.23
CA THR A 449 -0.91 -13.67 -0.53
C THR A 449 -0.34 -12.47 0.24
N THR A 450 0.26 -12.66 1.41
CA THR A 450 0.97 -11.59 2.13
C THR A 450 2.10 -10.98 1.32
N ASN A 451 2.64 -9.88 1.79
CA ASN A 451 3.72 -9.14 1.13
C ASN A 451 5.12 -9.49 1.67
N ARG A 452 5.21 -10.07 2.87
CA ARG A 452 6.45 -10.41 3.57
C ARG A 452 6.40 -11.84 4.10
N ASN A 453 7.56 -12.47 4.15
CA ASN A 453 7.72 -13.85 4.62
C ASN A 453 8.97 -14.05 5.50
N PHE A 454 9.37 -13.02 6.27
CA PHE A 454 10.45 -13.19 7.24
C PHE A 454 10.10 -14.28 8.28
N GLU A 455 11.12 -14.80 8.94
CA GLU A 455 11.01 -15.86 9.93
C GLU A 455 9.85 -15.60 10.93
N SER A 456 8.99 -16.60 11.13
CA SER A 456 7.82 -16.53 12.05
C SER A 456 6.74 -15.50 11.68
N ARG A 457 6.66 -15.05 10.43
CA ARG A 457 5.70 -14.01 9.99
C ARG A 457 4.25 -14.34 10.32
N GLN A 458 3.83 -15.60 10.13
CA GLN A 458 2.44 -16.04 10.30
C GLN A 458 2.28 -17.08 11.43
N GLY A 459 3.25 -17.20 12.30
CA GLY A 459 3.24 -18.11 13.45
C GLY A 459 4.65 -18.52 13.86
N PRO A 460 4.83 -19.03 15.08
CA PRO A 460 6.14 -19.44 15.58
C PRO A 460 6.80 -20.48 14.67
N ASN A 461 8.02 -20.21 14.19
CA ASN A 461 8.78 -21.06 13.27
C ASN A 461 8.02 -21.41 11.97
N GLY A 462 7.00 -20.63 11.60
CA GLY A 462 6.21 -20.85 10.40
C GLY A 462 6.99 -20.50 9.14
N ASN A 463 6.83 -21.30 8.09
CA ASN A 463 7.47 -21.16 6.78
C ASN A 463 6.46 -20.57 5.78
N THR A 464 6.59 -19.30 5.44
CA THR A 464 5.64 -18.63 4.54
C THR A 464 6.20 -18.52 3.12
N HIS A 465 5.47 -19.07 2.15
CA HIS A 465 5.69 -18.90 0.72
C HIS A 465 4.75 -17.82 0.18
N ILE A 466 5.31 -16.70 -0.29
CA ILE A 466 4.51 -15.62 -0.92
C ILE A 466 4.15 -16.04 -2.34
N ALA A 467 2.88 -15.91 -2.69
CA ALA A 467 2.38 -16.19 -4.03
C ALA A 467 1.15 -15.34 -4.37
N SER A 468 0.72 -15.36 -5.63
CA SER A 468 -0.51 -14.71 -6.09
C SER A 468 -1.77 -15.45 -5.60
N PRO A 469 -2.95 -14.79 -5.59
CA PRO A 469 -4.21 -15.45 -5.22
C PRO A 469 -4.50 -16.72 -6.04
N ALA A 470 -4.19 -16.70 -7.33
CA ALA A 470 -4.35 -17.88 -8.19
C ALA A 470 -3.43 -19.03 -7.75
N THR A 471 -2.15 -18.74 -7.49
CA THR A 471 -1.19 -19.76 -7.02
C THR A 471 -1.55 -20.30 -5.64
N VAL A 472 -2.06 -19.43 -4.73
CA VAL A 472 -2.53 -19.89 -3.41
C VAL A 472 -3.75 -20.78 -3.54
N ALA A 473 -4.74 -20.44 -4.36
CA ALA A 473 -5.92 -21.26 -4.59
C ALA A 473 -5.56 -22.61 -5.23
N ALA A 474 -4.70 -22.61 -6.25
CA ALA A 474 -4.21 -23.81 -6.90
C ALA A 474 -3.47 -24.73 -5.91
N SER A 475 -2.60 -24.14 -5.09
CA SER A 475 -1.84 -24.88 -4.07
C SER A 475 -2.73 -25.45 -2.98
N ALA A 476 -3.77 -24.72 -2.56
CA ALA A 476 -4.75 -25.21 -1.59
C ALA A 476 -5.51 -26.44 -2.12
N LEU A 477 -5.87 -26.45 -3.41
CA LEU A 477 -6.52 -27.60 -4.05
C LEU A 477 -5.59 -28.82 -4.10
N ALA A 478 -4.30 -28.59 -4.40
CA ALA A 478 -3.31 -29.66 -4.56
C ALA A 478 -2.72 -30.18 -3.23
N GLY A 479 -2.81 -29.39 -2.13
CA GLY A 479 -2.11 -29.69 -0.87
C GLY A 479 -0.59 -29.48 -0.94
N CYS A 480 -0.09 -28.89 -2.00
CA CYS A 480 1.31 -28.57 -2.24
C CYS A 480 1.42 -27.31 -3.12
N LEU A 481 2.60 -26.71 -3.23
CA LEU A 481 2.85 -25.63 -4.16
C LEU A 481 2.51 -26.08 -5.59
N ALA A 482 1.55 -25.40 -6.24
CA ALA A 482 1.01 -25.83 -7.53
C ALA A 482 0.93 -24.66 -8.53
N ASP A 483 1.10 -24.99 -9.79
CA ASP A 483 1.01 -24.05 -10.89
C ASP A 483 -0.47 -23.77 -11.24
N PRO A 484 -0.96 -22.53 -11.12
CA PRO A 484 -2.35 -22.22 -11.43
C PRO A 484 -2.69 -22.46 -12.91
N ARG A 485 -1.72 -22.44 -13.81
CA ARG A 485 -1.90 -22.70 -15.25
C ARG A 485 -2.32 -24.14 -15.56
N GLU A 486 -2.02 -25.08 -14.65
CA GLU A 486 -2.36 -26.51 -14.81
C GLU A 486 -3.75 -26.85 -14.22
N ILE A 487 -4.35 -25.93 -13.45
CA ILE A 487 -5.62 -26.15 -12.75
C ILE A 487 -6.74 -25.32 -13.36
N ALA A 488 -6.41 -24.26 -14.09
CA ALA A 488 -7.34 -23.32 -14.74
C ALA A 488 -8.19 -23.95 -15.84
#